data_f0ab9645a65a3ebbd85740e6ad0cf783
#
_entry.id   f0ab9645a65a3ebbd85740e6ad0cf783
#
_cell.length_a   1.000
_cell.length_b   1.000
_cell.length_c   1.000
_cell.angle_alpha   90.00
_cell.angle_beta   90.00
_cell.angle_gamma   90.00
#
_symmetry.space_group_name_H-M   'P 1'
#
loop_
_entity.id
_entity.type
_entity.pdbx_description
1 polymer ?
#
loop_
_entity_poly.entity_id
_entity_poly.type
_entity_poly.pdbx_seq_one_letter_code
_entity_poly.pdbx_strand_id
1 'polypeptide(L)'
;MSNTQSPQRPKTAPGFHHIALRATDFEATLRFYQEGLGFVRAYGWGEGDGRAAMLDMGDGNYLEVFAGGKRAPGEEPPDGALLHFALRTPDVGGAYARALAAGAKPHVEPKDVTLAGDPPVPLRLAFVRGPDGEIIEFFQNDLL
;
A
#
# COMPACT_ATOMS: atom_id res chain seq x y z
N MET A 1 4.98 16.00 -25.80
CA MET A 1 4.56 15.01 -24.81
C MET A 1 3.25 15.49 -24.20
N SER A 2 2.13 14.93 -24.63
CA SER A 2 0.83 15.27 -24.08
C SER A 2 0.70 14.62 -22.72
N ASN A 3 0.71 15.43 -21.68
CA ASN A 3 0.40 15.02 -20.33
C ASN A 3 -1.12 14.82 -20.25
N THR A 4 -1.60 13.66 -20.68
CA THR A 4 -2.99 13.27 -20.46
C THR A 4 -3.15 12.83 -19.02
N GLN A 5 -3.25 13.81 -18.11
CA GLN A 5 -3.83 13.53 -16.82
C GLN A 5 -5.24 13.00 -17.07
N SER A 6 -5.48 11.76 -16.66
CA SER A 6 -6.86 11.26 -16.57
C SER A 6 -7.70 12.28 -15.81
N PRO A 7 -8.90 12.63 -16.28
CA PRO A 7 -9.72 13.60 -15.59
C PRO A 7 -9.92 13.14 -14.15
N GLN A 8 -9.47 13.97 -13.20
CA GLN A 8 -9.67 13.69 -11.78
C GLN A 8 -11.17 13.61 -11.52
N ARG A 9 -11.62 12.46 -11.03
CA ARG A 9 -13.01 12.32 -10.61
C ARG A 9 -13.29 13.30 -9.48
N PRO A 10 -14.48 13.92 -9.46
CA PRO A 10 -14.91 14.74 -8.32
C PRO A 10 -14.78 13.94 -7.01
N LYS A 11 -14.30 14.57 -5.95
CA LYS A 11 -14.14 13.92 -4.64
C LYS A 11 -15.45 13.39 -4.04
N THR A 12 -16.57 13.86 -4.56
CA THR A 12 -17.92 13.42 -4.18
C THR A 12 -18.47 12.31 -5.08
N ALA A 13 -17.75 11.91 -6.14
CA ALA A 13 -18.18 10.82 -7.00
C ALA A 13 -18.05 9.47 -6.27
N PRO A 14 -18.99 8.52 -6.48
CA PRO A 14 -18.84 7.18 -5.93
C PRO A 14 -17.55 6.52 -6.38
N GLY A 15 -16.88 5.85 -5.45
CA GLY A 15 -15.61 5.16 -5.72
C GLY A 15 -14.89 4.76 -4.45
N PHE A 16 -13.73 4.12 -4.61
CA PHE A 16 -12.89 3.75 -3.48
C PHE A 16 -12.26 5.00 -2.85
N HIS A 17 -12.26 5.09 -1.53
CA HIS A 17 -11.69 6.22 -0.80
C HIS A 17 -10.45 5.83 0.01
N HIS A 18 -10.55 4.84 0.89
CA HIS A 18 -9.43 4.45 1.72
C HIS A 18 -9.52 2.99 2.17
N ILE A 19 -8.36 2.48 2.58
CA ILE A 19 -8.22 1.27 3.38
C ILE A 19 -7.56 1.66 4.70
N ALA A 20 -7.93 1.01 5.79
CA ALA A 20 -7.43 1.35 7.11
C ALA A 20 -6.59 0.23 7.70
N LEU A 21 -5.55 0.61 8.44
CA LEU A 21 -4.75 -0.31 9.24
C LEU A 21 -4.48 0.27 10.63
N ARG A 22 -4.18 -0.62 11.57
CA ARG A 22 -3.78 -0.24 12.93
C ARG A 22 -2.30 -0.49 13.13
N ALA A 23 -1.57 0.58 13.41
CA ALA A 23 -0.13 0.55 13.64
C ALA A 23 0.19 0.27 15.10
N THR A 24 1.18 -0.59 15.32
CA THR A 24 1.76 -0.82 16.65
C THR A 24 2.72 0.32 17.01
N ASP A 25 3.51 0.80 16.06
CA ASP A 25 4.34 2.00 16.17
C ASP A 25 3.88 3.00 15.08
N PHE A 26 3.06 3.96 15.47
CA PHE A 26 2.44 4.91 14.56
C PHE A 26 3.46 5.71 13.74
N GLU A 27 4.49 6.25 14.38
CA GLU A 27 5.50 7.04 13.68
C GLU A 27 6.36 6.20 12.73
N ALA A 28 6.70 4.98 13.13
CA ALA A 28 7.45 4.06 12.26
C ALA A 28 6.63 3.65 11.03
N THR A 29 5.35 3.39 11.21
CA THR A 29 4.45 3.07 10.09
C THR A 29 4.32 4.25 9.14
N LEU A 30 4.13 5.47 9.64
CA LEU A 30 4.07 6.67 8.79
C LEU A 30 5.37 6.85 8.01
N ARG A 31 6.54 6.71 8.64
CA ARG A 31 7.83 6.82 7.95
C ARG A 31 7.96 5.78 6.84
N PHE A 32 7.59 4.54 7.11
CA PHE A 32 7.66 3.48 6.12
C PHE A 32 6.88 3.84 4.85
N TYR A 33 5.63 4.25 4.99
CA TYR A 33 4.79 4.58 3.85
C TYR A 33 5.20 5.87 3.15
N GLN A 34 5.60 6.90 3.90
CA GLN A 34 6.01 8.18 3.32
C GLN A 34 7.40 8.12 2.68
N GLU A 35 8.40 7.65 3.40
CA GLU A 35 9.78 7.62 2.92
C GLU A 35 10.04 6.42 2.00
N GLY A 36 9.47 5.26 2.33
CA GLY A 36 9.68 4.03 1.60
C GLY A 36 8.84 3.91 0.35
N LEU A 37 7.56 4.24 0.42
CA LEU A 37 6.61 4.08 -0.69
C LEU A 37 6.19 5.39 -1.35
N GLY A 38 6.61 6.52 -0.81
CA GLY A 38 6.33 7.83 -1.40
C GLY A 38 4.92 8.35 -1.16
N PHE A 39 4.20 7.82 -0.17
CA PHE A 39 2.88 8.34 0.18
C PHE A 39 3.01 9.74 0.78
N VAL A 40 1.98 10.55 0.63
CA VAL A 40 1.95 11.93 1.12
C VAL A 40 0.90 12.08 2.21
N ARG A 41 1.31 12.56 3.37
CA ARG A 41 0.36 12.83 4.45
C ARG A 41 -0.58 13.96 4.04
N ALA A 42 -1.89 13.65 3.97
CA ALA A 42 -2.92 14.60 3.58
C ALA A 42 -3.67 15.18 4.77
N TYR A 43 -3.83 14.40 5.85
CA TYR A 43 -4.61 14.80 7.01
C TYR A 43 -4.20 13.99 8.24
N GLY A 44 -4.45 14.53 9.43
CA GLY A 44 -4.22 13.82 10.68
C GLY A 44 -5.09 14.39 11.80
N TRP A 45 -5.41 13.55 12.79
CA TRP A 45 -6.20 13.95 13.96
C TRP A 45 -5.89 13.06 15.17
N GLY A 46 -6.45 13.45 16.32
CA GLY A 46 -6.36 12.71 17.57
C GLY A 46 -5.01 12.88 18.28
N GLU A 47 -4.92 12.29 19.46
CA GLU A 47 -3.76 12.35 20.36
C GLU A 47 -3.45 10.97 20.94
N GLY A 48 -2.18 10.73 21.28
CA GLY A 48 -1.74 9.48 21.89
C GLY A 48 -2.13 8.26 21.07
N ASP A 49 -2.67 7.24 21.70
CA ASP A 49 -3.15 6.02 21.03
C ASP A 49 -4.43 6.23 20.18
N GLY A 50 -5.06 7.40 20.29
CA GLY A 50 -6.17 7.80 19.44
C GLY A 50 -5.77 8.56 18.18
N ARG A 51 -4.46 8.68 17.89
CA ARG A 51 -3.98 9.35 16.66
C ARG A 51 -4.36 8.58 15.41
N ALA A 52 -4.61 9.34 14.35
CA ALA A 52 -4.81 8.79 13.02
C ALA A 52 -4.26 9.71 11.94
N ALA A 53 -3.97 9.17 10.79
CA ALA A 53 -3.51 9.93 9.63
C ALA A 53 -4.06 9.33 8.34
N MET A 54 -4.33 10.19 7.36
CA MET A 54 -4.62 9.83 5.97
C MET A 54 -3.39 10.08 5.12
N LEU A 55 -2.88 9.06 4.49
CA LEU A 55 -1.77 9.13 3.55
C LEU A 55 -2.30 8.94 2.13
N ASP A 56 -2.11 9.92 1.26
CA ASP A 56 -2.45 9.80 -0.16
C ASP A 56 -1.49 8.80 -0.82
N MET A 57 -2.03 7.77 -1.44
CA MET A 57 -1.27 6.71 -2.12
C MET A 57 -0.78 7.12 -3.51
N GLY A 58 -1.13 8.35 -3.96
CA GLY A 58 -0.66 8.92 -5.21
C GLY A 58 -1.74 9.18 -6.27
N ASP A 59 -2.97 8.77 -6.04
CA ASP A 59 -4.08 8.88 -6.98
C ASP A 59 -5.38 9.39 -6.34
N GLY A 60 -5.29 9.96 -5.13
CA GLY A 60 -6.45 10.45 -4.39
C GLY A 60 -7.20 9.38 -3.59
N ASN A 61 -6.68 8.17 -3.53
CA ASN A 61 -7.10 7.13 -2.59
C ASN A 61 -6.13 7.10 -1.42
N TYR A 62 -6.60 6.72 -0.25
CA TYR A 62 -5.84 6.89 0.98
C TYR A 62 -5.58 5.58 1.71
N LEU A 63 -4.44 5.55 2.39
CA LEU A 63 -4.20 4.65 3.50
C LEU A 63 -4.49 5.41 4.80
N GLU A 64 -5.47 4.96 5.56
CA GLU A 64 -5.78 5.49 6.88
C GLU A 64 -5.02 4.67 7.93
N VAL A 65 -4.18 5.33 8.71
CA VAL A 65 -3.37 4.69 9.74
C VAL A 65 -3.86 5.12 11.10
N PHE A 66 -4.25 4.15 11.93
CA PHE A 66 -4.62 4.37 13.33
C PHE A 66 -3.48 3.92 14.23
N ALA A 67 -3.20 4.68 15.28
CA ALA A 67 -2.30 4.28 16.36
C ALA A 67 -2.98 3.25 17.31
N GLY A 68 -2.26 2.82 18.33
CA GLY A 68 -2.81 2.01 19.43
C GLY A 68 -2.84 0.50 19.17
N GLY A 69 -2.13 0.01 18.17
CA GLY A 69 -1.93 -1.42 17.96
C GLY A 69 -1.11 -2.04 19.10
N LYS A 70 -1.39 -3.31 19.43
CA LYS A 70 -0.80 -3.98 20.60
C LYS A 70 -0.21 -5.37 20.27
N ARG A 71 0.25 -5.55 19.04
CA ARG A 71 0.93 -6.79 18.70
C ARG A 71 2.32 -6.85 19.34
N ALA A 72 2.75 -8.07 19.69
CA ALA A 72 4.12 -8.30 20.12
C ALA A 72 5.10 -8.11 18.96
N PRO A 73 6.36 -7.72 19.22
CA PRO A 73 7.38 -7.64 18.18
C PRO A 73 7.51 -8.95 17.40
N GLY A 74 7.47 -8.87 16.06
CA GLY A 74 7.59 -10.03 15.17
C GLY A 74 6.32 -10.87 15.03
N GLU A 75 5.25 -10.58 15.76
CA GLU A 75 3.95 -11.23 15.60
C GLU A 75 3.31 -10.80 14.30
N GLU A 76 2.93 -11.77 13.46
CA GLU A 76 2.16 -11.51 12.24
C GLU A 76 0.67 -11.63 12.52
N PRO A 77 -0.18 -10.73 11.97
CA PRO A 77 -1.63 -10.88 12.11
C PRO A 77 -2.08 -12.17 11.41
N PRO A 78 -3.10 -12.86 11.95
CA PRO A 78 -3.68 -14.01 11.25
C PRO A 78 -4.35 -13.56 9.95
N ASP A 79 -4.50 -14.48 9.00
CA ASP A 79 -5.25 -14.23 7.78
C ASP A 79 -6.70 -13.89 8.12
N GLY A 80 -7.21 -12.84 7.47
CA GLY A 80 -8.59 -12.41 7.56
C GLY A 80 -9.28 -12.43 6.20
N ALA A 81 -10.45 -11.84 6.12
CA ALA A 81 -11.18 -11.70 4.86
C ALA A 81 -10.43 -10.80 3.86
N LEU A 82 -9.75 -9.78 4.35
CA LEU A 82 -8.84 -8.95 3.53
C LEU A 82 -7.46 -9.59 3.53
N LEU A 83 -6.99 -9.98 2.34
CA LEU A 83 -5.71 -10.70 2.18
C LEU A 83 -4.54 -9.75 2.00
N HIS A 84 -4.70 -8.74 1.14
CA HIS A 84 -3.68 -7.74 0.81
C HIS A 84 -4.32 -6.53 0.15
N PHE A 85 -3.53 -5.50 -0.05
CA PHE A 85 -3.85 -4.44 -0.99
C PHE A 85 -2.71 -4.28 -2.00
N ALA A 86 -3.05 -3.86 -3.22
CA ALA A 86 -2.09 -3.74 -4.30
C ALA A 86 -1.85 -2.29 -4.69
N LEU A 87 -0.58 -1.98 -5.00
CA LEU A 87 -0.14 -0.69 -5.51
C LEU A 87 0.30 -0.87 -6.97
N ARG A 88 -0.30 -0.09 -7.85
CA ARG A 88 0.14 -0.02 -9.24
C ARG A 88 1.52 0.63 -9.32
N THR A 89 2.41 0.04 -10.09
CA THR A 89 3.74 0.60 -10.32
C THR A 89 4.21 0.28 -11.74
N PRO A 90 4.96 1.20 -12.39
CA PRO A 90 5.64 0.89 -13.64
C PRO A 90 6.94 0.11 -13.46
N ASP A 91 7.38 -0.13 -12.22
CA ASP A 91 8.64 -0.79 -11.89
C ASP A 91 8.51 -1.61 -10.60
N VAL A 92 8.06 -2.84 -10.72
CA VAL A 92 7.89 -3.76 -9.58
C VAL A 92 9.22 -4.02 -8.87
N GLY A 93 10.31 -4.25 -9.61
CA GLY A 93 11.62 -4.52 -9.01
C GLY A 93 12.12 -3.36 -8.16
N GLY A 94 12.00 -2.13 -8.68
CA GLY A 94 12.38 -0.91 -7.95
C GLY A 94 11.50 -0.66 -6.73
N ALA A 95 10.18 -0.82 -6.85
CA ALA A 95 9.25 -0.66 -5.72
C ALA A 95 9.54 -1.68 -4.61
N TYR A 96 9.76 -2.95 -4.97
CA TYR A 96 10.14 -4.00 -4.03
C TYR A 96 11.43 -3.66 -3.29
N ALA A 97 12.48 -3.25 -4.02
CA ALA A 97 13.77 -2.89 -3.42
C ALA A 97 13.65 -1.70 -2.44
N ARG A 98 12.89 -0.67 -2.81
CA ARG A 98 12.63 0.49 -1.93
C ARG A 98 11.87 0.09 -0.67
N ALA A 99 10.89 -0.77 -0.80
CA ALA A 99 10.12 -1.27 0.36
C ALA A 99 11.02 -2.05 1.32
N LEU A 100 11.88 -2.94 0.83
CA LEU A 100 12.84 -3.68 1.66
C LEU A 100 13.84 -2.72 2.34
N ALA A 101 14.35 -1.72 1.61
CA ALA A 101 15.26 -0.73 2.17
C ALA A 101 14.59 0.11 3.29
N ALA A 102 13.28 0.30 3.22
CA ALA A 102 12.48 1.00 4.23
C ALA A 102 12.04 0.09 5.40
N GLY A 103 12.41 -1.18 5.39
CA GLY A 103 12.18 -2.10 6.50
C GLY A 103 11.08 -3.14 6.28
N ALA A 104 10.47 -3.21 5.10
CA ALA A 104 9.54 -4.29 4.77
C ALA A 104 10.25 -5.64 4.76
N LYS A 105 9.50 -6.69 5.07
CA LYS A 105 10.00 -8.07 4.96
C LYS A 105 9.65 -8.66 3.60
N PRO A 106 10.55 -9.44 2.97
CA PRO A 106 10.24 -10.16 1.75
C PRO A 106 9.07 -11.13 1.96
N HIS A 107 8.16 -11.21 0.98
CA HIS A 107 7.07 -12.20 0.99
C HIS A 107 7.04 -12.99 -0.32
N VAL A 108 6.99 -12.31 -1.46
CA VAL A 108 7.14 -12.92 -2.79
C VAL A 108 8.06 -12.01 -3.60
N GLU A 109 9.19 -12.56 -4.05
CA GLU A 109 10.13 -11.82 -4.90
C GLU A 109 9.50 -11.44 -6.25
N PRO A 110 9.99 -10.36 -6.91
CA PRO A 110 9.50 -9.96 -8.22
C PRO A 110 9.51 -11.12 -9.20
N LYS A 111 8.39 -11.37 -9.86
CA LYS A 111 8.25 -12.42 -10.86
C LYS A 111 7.19 -12.07 -11.89
N ASP A 112 7.34 -12.67 -13.07
CA ASP A 112 6.35 -12.61 -14.12
C ASP A 112 5.34 -13.75 -13.95
N VAL A 113 4.07 -13.42 -14.07
CA VAL A 113 2.96 -14.38 -14.03
C VAL A 113 1.95 -14.03 -15.12
N THR A 114 1.10 -14.98 -15.46
CA THR A 114 -0.05 -14.72 -16.35
C THR A 114 -1.32 -15.15 -15.64
N LEU A 115 -2.28 -14.21 -15.49
CA LEU A 115 -3.61 -14.56 -15.05
C LEU A 115 -4.32 -15.32 -16.17
N ALA A 116 -4.79 -16.51 -15.86
CA ALA A 116 -5.34 -17.45 -16.85
C ALA A 116 -6.83 -17.18 -17.15
N GLY A 117 -7.21 -15.91 -17.27
CA GLY A 117 -8.55 -15.51 -17.68
C GLY A 117 -8.69 -15.39 -19.20
N ASP A 118 -9.79 -14.80 -19.64
CA ASP A 118 -10.05 -14.50 -21.05
C ASP A 118 -10.36 -13.01 -21.20
N PRO A 119 -9.45 -12.21 -21.80
CA PRO A 119 -8.12 -12.62 -22.28
C PRO A 119 -7.14 -12.93 -21.13
N PRO A 120 -6.09 -13.74 -21.37
CA PRO A 120 -5.02 -13.90 -20.40
C PRO A 120 -4.28 -12.57 -20.17
N VAL A 121 -3.90 -12.30 -18.92
CA VAL A 121 -3.21 -11.04 -18.57
C VAL A 121 -1.80 -11.35 -18.07
N PRO A 122 -0.75 -11.05 -18.87
CA PRO A 122 0.61 -11.10 -18.39
C PRO A 122 0.86 -9.91 -17.46
N LEU A 123 1.52 -10.17 -16.35
CA LEU A 123 1.86 -9.14 -15.37
C LEU A 123 3.15 -9.48 -14.63
N ARG A 124 3.72 -8.47 -14.00
CA ARG A 124 4.80 -8.63 -13.05
C ARG A 124 4.31 -8.23 -11.67
N LEU A 125 4.64 -9.01 -10.66
CA LEU A 125 4.23 -8.75 -9.29
C LEU A 125 5.34 -9.04 -8.28
N ALA A 126 5.18 -8.48 -7.09
CA ALA A 126 5.94 -8.82 -5.90
C ALA A 126 5.08 -8.55 -4.67
N PHE A 127 5.37 -9.20 -3.56
CA PHE A 127 4.71 -8.95 -2.29
C PHE A 127 5.75 -8.72 -1.20
N VAL A 128 5.44 -7.79 -0.32
CA VAL A 128 6.18 -7.55 0.92
C VAL A 128 5.24 -7.57 2.12
N ARG A 129 5.80 -7.73 3.32
CA ARG A 129 5.08 -7.44 4.55
C ARG A 129 5.53 -6.09 5.09
N GLY A 130 4.59 -5.22 5.36
CA GLY A 130 4.82 -3.92 5.96
C GLY A 130 5.07 -3.99 7.46
N PRO A 131 5.24 -2.82 8.13
CA PRO A 131 5.60 -2.74 9.55
C PRO A 131 4.62 -3.42 10.50
N ASP A 132 3.37 -3.53 10.10
CA ASP A 132 2.29 -4.09 10.92
C ASP A 132 1.91 -5.51 10.49
N GLY A 133 2.72 -6.16 9.65
CA GLY A 133 2.49 -7.48 9.11
C GLY A 133 1.53 -7.53 7.94
N GLU A 134 1.04 -6.38 7.49
CA GLU A 134 0.16 -6.26 6.33
C GLU A 134 0.88 -6.69 5.05
N ILE A 135 0.17 -7.37 4.17
CA ILE A 135 0.69 -7.78 2.88
C ILE A 135 0.41 -6.68 1.86
N ILE A 136 1.46 -6.23 1.19
CA ILE A 136 1.42 -5.20 0.15
C ILE A 136 1.89 -5.85 -1.15
N GLU A 137 1.06 -5.78 -2.19
CA GLU A 137 1.40 -6.23 -3.54
C GLU A 137 1.86 -5.05 -4.39
N PHE A 138 2.92 -5.22 -5.16
CA PHE A 138 3.27 -4.35 -6.27
C PHE A 138 2.85 -5.01 -7.56
N PHE A 139 2.11 -4.27 -8.40
CA PHE A 139 1.39 -4.84 -9.53
C PHE A 139 1.64 -4.02 -10.79
N GLN A 140 2.13 -4.68 -11.83
CA GLN A 140 2.51 -4.03 -13.09
C GLN A 140 1.93 -4.79 -14.27
N ASN A 141 1.07 -4.13 -15.04
CA ASN A 141 0.51 -4.64 -16.30
C ASN A 141 -0.06 -3.48 -17.12
N ASP A 142 -0.46 -3.79 -18.37
CA ASP A 142 -0.98 -2.79 -19.32
C ASP A 142 -2.48 -2.95 -19.60
N LEU A 143 -3.17 -3.90 -18.95
CA LEU A 143 -4.55 -4.26 -19.29
C LEU A 143 -5.57 -3.99 -18.19
N LEU A 144 -5.16 -3.97 -16.91
CA LEU A 144 -6.04 -3.78 -15.74
C LEU A 144 -5.75 -2.50 -14.98
#